data_44420c69f97891a0a24c895e46f1e9f2
#
_entry.id   44420c69f97891a0a24c895e46f1e9f2
#
_cell.length_a   1.000
_cell.length_b   1.000
_cell.length_c   1.000
_cell.angle_alpha   90.00
_cell.angle_beta   90.00
_cell.angle_gamma   90.00
#
_symmetry.space_group_name_H-M   'P 1'
#
loop_
_entity.id
_entity.type
_entity.pdbx_description
1 polymer ?
#
loop_
_entity_poly.entity_id
_entity_poly.type
_entity_poly.pdbx_seq_one_letter_code
_entity_poly.pdbx_strand_id
1 'polypeptide(L)'
;MKKLIFLFVIFTNLASNLYSQELTLTEYLNWVLEEHPLASKARLNPQMRNAQYLQVKGLFDPLLESKFKNKFFKGTEYYSTSETTLSYNTPYAIGLIGHFDVNTGSYVNPEDYTSNAGLLSLGVSVPLLKGLVIDERRMAKKRAEILLEAGNLEQQLAINELLAQSVQLYSDWYFAVQKNNVIDSLVKTSERRFIAVRSRYRGGDRSAMDTLEAYVQNQNRVLQFQESKLEVIKSRIALVAFLDS
;
A
#
# COMPACT_ATOMS: atom_id res chain seq x y z
N MET A 1 -46.00 1.95 32.12
CA MET A 1 -45.06 1.17 32.93
C MET A 1 -44.30 0.11 32.13
N LYS A 2 -44.92 -0.71 31.27
CA LYS A 2 -44.21 -1.76 30.48
C LYS A 2 -43.15 -1.25 29.52
N LYS A 3 -43.32 -0.06 28.88
CA LYS A 3 -42.32 0.56 27.98
C LYS A 3 -41.07 1.09 28.72
N LEU A 4 -41.22 1.53 29.99
CA LEU A 4 -40.12 2.02 30.81
C LEU A 4 -39.21 0.89 31.29
N ILE A 5 -39.82 -0.26 31.62
CA ILE A 5 -39.08 -1.48 32.01
C ILE A 5 -38.30 -2.07 30.85
N PHE A 6 -38.86 -2.02 29.63
CA PHE A 6 -38.16 -2.49 28.43
C PHE A 6 -36.95 -1.63 28.07
N LEU A 7 -37.06 -0.30 28.25
CA LEU A 7 -35.95 0.65 28.03
C LEU A 7 -34.83 0.43 29.07
N PHE A 8 -35.17 0.14 30.32
CA PHE A 8 -34.20 -0.13 31.38
C PHE A 8 -33.45 -1.46 31.17
N VAL A 9 -34.13 -2.50 30.68
CA VAL A 9 -33.51 -3.78 30.36
C VAL A 9 -32.57 -3.69 29.15
N ILE A 10 -32.88 -2.83 28.15
CA ILE A 10 -31.95 -2.57 27.02
C ILE A 10 -30.72 -1.80 27.49
N PHE A 11 -30.90 -0.83 28.40
CA PHE A 11 -29.78 -0.03 28.91
C PHE A 11 -28.85 -0.85 29.84
N THR A 12 -29.35 -1.82 30.57
CA THR A 12 -28.53 -2.71 31.39
C THR A 12 -27.74 -3.73 30.55
N ASN A 13 -28.24 -4.15 29.36
CA ASN A 13 -27.49 -5.02 28.46
C ASN A 13 -26.41 -4.28 27.66
N LEU A 14 -26.50 -2.96 27.43
CA LEU A 14 -25.44 -2.16 26.82
C LEU A 14 -24.30 -1.86 27.81
N ALA A 15 -24.55 -1.85 29.11
CA ALA A 15 -23.54 -1.55 30.13
C ALA A 15 -22.61 -2.74 30.46
N SER A 16 -22.94 -3.95 30.03
CA SER A 16 -22.22 -5.18 30.43
C SER A 16 -21.04 -5.54 29.52
N ASN A 17 -20.73 -4.75 28.48
CA ASN A 17 -19.62 -5.03 27.55
C ASN A 17 -18.42 -4.07 27.65
N LEU A 18 -18.31 -3.31 28.74
CA LEU A 18 -17.10 -2.55 29.06
C LEU A 18 -16.08 -3.39 29.84
N TYR A 19 -15.91 -4.65 29.44
CA TYR A 19 -14.65 -5.32 29.75
C TYR A 19 -13.58 -4.64 28.90
N SER A 20 -12.60 -4.03 29.55
CA SER A 20 -11.34 -3.67 28.92
C SER A 20 -10.76 -4.96 28.32
N GLN A 21 -11.04 -5.23 27.06
CA GLN A 21 -10.38 -6.30 26.33
C GLN A 21 -8.90 -5.91 26.26
N GLU A 22 -8.07 -6.74 26.86
CA GLU A 22 -6.62 -6.60 26.66
C GLU A 22 -6.35 -6.82 25.18
N LEU A 23 -5.84 -5.82 24.48
CA LEU A 23 -5.48 -5.92 23.08
C LEU A 23 -4.47 -7.04 22.89
N THR A 24 -4.89 -8.11 22.24
CA THR A 24 -4.00 -9.23 21.91
C THR A 24 -3.17 -8.93 20.66
N LEU A 25 -2.01 -9.57 20.55
CA LEU A 25 -1.18 -9.44 19.33
C LEU A 25 -1.96 -9.79 18.07
N THR A 26 -2.75 -10.86 18.11
CA THR A 26 -3.53 -11.33 16.96
C THR A 26 -4.57 -10.30 16.53
N GLU A 27 -5.29 -9.69 17.47
CA GLU A 27 -6.26 -8.63 17.15
C GLU A 27 -5.57 -7.41 16.54
N TYR A 28 -4.44 -6.98 17.10
CA TYR A 28 -3.66 -5.87 16.57
C TYR A 28 -3.17 -6.14 15.14
N LEU A 29 -2.63 -7.32 14.87
CA LEU A 29 -2.17 -7.69 13.52
C LEU A 29 -3.32 -7.77 12.52
N ASN A 30 -4.50 -8.24 12.94
CA ASN A 30 -5.67 -8.23 12.08
C ASN A 30 -6.11 -6.81 11.72
N TRP A 31 -6.10 -5.88 12.68
CA TRP A 31 -6.39 -4.46 12.39
C TRP A 31 -5.39 -3.85 11.42
N VAL A 32 -4.09 -4.15 11.60
CA VAL A 32 -3.05 -3.69 10.65
C VAL A 32 -3.32 -4.24 9.25
N LEU A 33 -3.67 -5.51 9.11
CA LEU A 33 -3.97 -6.11 7.81
C LEU A 33 -5.22 -5.54 7.15
N GLU A 34 -6.23 -5.16 7.92
CA GLU A 34 -7.51 -4.66 7.41
C GLU A 34 -7.47 -3.16 7.12
N GLU A 35 -6.94 -2.37 8.04
CA GLU A 35 -7.07 -0.90 8.03
C GLU A 35 -5.82 -0.17 7.53
N HIS A 36 -4.62 -0.76 7.67
CA HIS A 36 -3.39 -0.03 7.37
C HIS A 36 -3.25 0.27 5.87
N PRO A 37 -2.95 1.53 5.46
CA PRO A 37 -2.83 1.93 4.05
C PRO A 37 -1.79 1.12 3.27
N LEU A 38 -0.67 0.73 3.89
CA LEU A 38 0.34 -0.09 3.24
C LEU A 38 -0.14 -1.52 2.94
N ALA A 39 -1.04 -2.09 3.76
CA ALA A 39 -1.66 -3.38 3.46
C ALA A 39 -2.56 -3.26 2.22
N SER A 40 -3.36 -2.21 2.14
CA SER A 40 -4.19 -1.91 0.98
C SER A 40 -3.36 -1.67 -0.28
N LYS A 41 -2.26 -0.91 -0.18
CA LYS A 41 -1.31 -0.70 -1.27
C LYS A 41 -0.67 -2.02 -1.73
N ALA A 42 -0.24 -2.88 -0.80
CA ALA A 42 0.33 -4.18 -1.13
C ALA A 42 -0.64 -5.08 -1.91
N ARG A 43 -1.94 -5.07 -1.58
CA ARG A 43 -2.99 -5.81 -2.29
C ARG A 43 -3.17 -5.36 -3.74
N LEU A 44 -2.76 -4.13 -4.09
CA LEU A 44 -2.84 -3.61 -5.46
C LEU A 44 -1.65 -4.03 -6.34
N ASN A 45 -0.54 -4.52 -5.77
CA ASN A 45 0.64 -4.92 -6.55
C ASN A 45 0.32 -5.92 -7.67
N PRO A 46 -0.39 -7.04 -7.45
CA PRO A 46 -0.73 -7.98 -8.51
C PRO A 46 -1.59 -7.35 -9.61
N GLN A 47 -2.52 -6.46 -9.23
CA GLN A 47 -3.39 -5.76 -10.18
C GLN A 47 -2.60 -4.78 -11.04
N MET A 48 -1.67 -4.05 -10.44
CA MET A 48 -0.76 -3.14 -11.15
C MET A 48 0.12 -3.90 -12.15
N ARG A 49 0.69 -5.06 -11.77
CA ARG A 49 1.47 -5.91 -12.67
C ARG A 49 0.62 -6.47 -13.81
N ASN A 50 -0.61 -6.87 -13.53
CA ASN A 50 -1.55 -7.31 -14.56
C ASN A 50 -1.90 -6.18 -15.54
N ALA A 51 -2.16 -4.97 -15.07
CA ALA A 51 -2.40 -3.81 -15.92
C ALA A 51 -1.19 -3.48 -16.82
N GLN A 52 0.03 -3.55 -16.28
CA GLN A 52 1.27 -3.40 -17.04
C GLN A 52 1.43 -4.49 -18.13
N TYR A 53 1.11 -5.73 -17.81
CA TYR A 53 1.10 -6.81 -18.77
C TYR A 53 0.10 -6.57 -19.91
N LEU A 54 -1.13 -6.16 -19.58
CA LEU A 54 -2.16 -5.83 -20.56
C LEU A 54 -1.75 -4.65 -21.46
N GLN A 55 -1.13 -3.62 -20.89
CA GLN A 55 -0.57 -2.49 -21.65
C GLN A 55 0.45 -2.94 -22.69
N VAL A 56 1.37 -3.80 -22.30
CA VAL A 56 2.40 -4.35 -23.21
C VAL A 56 1.79 -5.28 -24.25
N LYS A 57 0.76 -6.05 -23.88
CA LYS A 57 0.02 -6.90 -24.81
C LYS A 57 -0.65 -6.08 -25.90
N GLY A 58 -1.16 -4.90 -25.57
CA GLY A 58 -1.75 -3.95 -26.52
C GLY A 58 -0.81 -3.45 -27.61
N LEU A 59 0.53 -3.59 -27.44
CA LEU A 59 1.51 -3.28 -28.51
C LEU A 59 1.39 -4.21 -29.73
N PHE A 60 0.69 -5.32 -29.58
CA PHE A 60 0.41 -6.30 -30.65
C PHE A 60 -1.03 -6.20 -31.18
N ASP A 61 -1.83 -5.28 -30.69
CA ASP A 61 -3.20 -5.11 -31.19
C ASP A 61 -3.19 -4.48 -32.58
N PRO A 62 -4.14 -4.85 -33.46
CA PRO A 62 -4.32 -4.18 -34.73
C PRO A 62 -4.64 -2.68 -34.52
N LEU A 63 -3.96 -1.83 -35.26
CA LEU A 63 -4.18 -0.38 -35.26
C LEU A 63 -4.82 0.04 -36.57
N LEU A 64 -6.02 0.64 -36.49
CA LEU A 64 -6.69 1.30 -37.60
C LEU A 64 -6.51 2.82 -37.43
N GLU A 65 -5.85 3.44 -38.38
CA GLU A 65 -5.62 4.89 -38.41
C GLU A 65 -6.27 5.44 -39.68
N SER A 66 -7.05 6.51 -39.57
CA SER A 66 -7.65 7.18 -40.74
C SER A 66 -7.33 8.67 -40.67
N LYS A 67 -6.75 9.20 -41.73
CA LYS A 67 -6.34 10.59 -41.88
C LYS A 67 -7.12 11.23 -42.99
N PHE A 68 -7.83 12.33 -42.69
CA PHE A 68 -8.57 13.14 -43.66
C PHE A 68 -7.90 14.51 -43.74
N LYS A 69 -7.54 14.92 -44.96
CA LYS A 69 -6.99 16.26 -45.23
C LYS A 69 -7.79 16.87 -46.40
N ASN A 70 -8.24 18.08 -46.17
CA ASN A 70 -8.98 18.81 -47.20
C ASN A 70 -8.45 20.27 -47.24
N LYS A 71 -8.29 20.79 -48.44
CA LYS A 71 -7.84 22.16 -48.66
C LYS A 71 -8.70 22.86 -49.68
N PHE A 72 -9.38 23.94 -49.26
CA PHE A 72 -10.11 24.90 -50.10
C PHE A 72 -9.37 26.26 -50.09
N PHE A 73 -9.22 26.84 -51.24
CA PHE A 73 -8.68 28.17 -51.38
C PHE A 73 -9.36 28.95 -52.54
N LYS A 74 -9.84 30.14 -52.26
CA LYS A 74 -10.56 30.99 -53.25
C LYS A 74 -11.69 30.28 -53.98
N GLY A 75 -12.50 29.48 -53.28
CA GLY A 75 -13.63 28.74 -53.84
C GLY A 75 -13.29 27.49 -54.63
N THR A 76 -11.99 27.15 -54.73
CA THR A 76 -11.53 25.94 -55.42
C THR A 76 -11.06 24.90 -54.42
N GLU A 77 -11.50 23.64 -54.60
CA GLU A 77 -10.98 22.49 -53.86
C GLU A 77 -9.58 22.15 -54.44
N TYR A 78 -8.57 22.33 -53.61
CA TYR A 78 -7.20 22.01 -53.97
C TYR A 78 -6.93 20.53 -53.91
N TYR A 79 -7.29 19.90 -52.79
CA TYR A 79 -7.22 18.47 -52.62
C TYR A 79 -8.17 18.01 -51.49
N SER A 80 -8.59 16.80 -51.61
CA SER A 80 -9.28 16.04 -50.57
C SER A 80 -8.61 14.65 -50.53
N THR A 81 -7.93 14.34 -49.41
CA THR A 81 -7.26 13.05 -49.25
C THR A 81 -7.80 12.33 -48.05
N SER A 82 -8.06 11.03 -48.20
CA SER A 82 -8.46 10.10 -47.15
C SER A 82 -7.52 8.92 -47.20
N GLU A 83 -6.67 8.80 -46.20
CA GLU A 83 -5.69 7.71 -46.06
C GLU A 83 -6.14 6.85 -44.88
N THR A 84 -6.50 5.60 -45.10
CA THR A 84 -6.88 4.66 -44.04
C THR A 84 -5.87 3.52 -44.01
N THR A 85 -5.20 3.34 -42.87
CA THR A 85 -4.17 2.31 -42.66
C THR A 85 -4.59 1.35 -41.57
N LEU A 86 -4.61 0.07 -41.89
CA LEU A 86 -4.72 -1.00 -40.91
C LEU A 86 -3.34 -1.65 -40.74
N SER A 87 -2.77 -1.63 -39.56
CA SER A 87 -1.48 -2.25 -39.26
C SER A 87 -1.63 -3.29 -38.14
N TYR A 88 -1.01 -4.44 -38.32
CA TYR A 88 -0.98 -5.51 -37.33
C TYR A 88 0.42 -6.09 -37.20
N ASN A 89 1.02 -5.91 -36.03
CA ASN A 89 2.34 -6.45 -35.70
C ASN A 89 2.19 -7.74 -34.91
N THR A 90 2.45 -8.87 -35.55
CA THR A 90 2.30 -10.17 -34.89
C THR A 90 3.42 -10.45 -33.87
N PRO A 91 3.19 -11.32 -32.88
CA PRO A 91 4.23 -11.76 -31.95
C PRO A 91 5.39 -12.54 -32.62
N TYR A 92 5.23 -12.91 -33.88
CA TYR A 92 6.19 -13.72 -34.65
C TYR A 92 7.12 -12.89 -35.58
N ALA A 93 7.21 -11.57 -35.31
CA ALA A 93 8.00 -10.64 -36.11
C ALA A 93 7.49 -10.41 -37.54
N ILE A 94 6.28 -10.79 -37.85
CA ILE A 94 5.63 -10.51 -39.11
C ILE A 94 4.68 -9.32 -38.93
N GLY A 95 4.89 -8.25 -39.71
CA GLY A 95 3.96 -7.12 -39.77
C GLY A 95 3.04 -7.27 -40.97
N LEU A 96 1.75 -7.08 -40.78
CA LEU A 96 0.75 -6.96 -41.84
C LEU A 96 0.30 -5.52 -41.91
N ILE A 97 0.17 -4.97 -43.13
CA ILE A 97 -0.27 -3.60 -43.36
C ILE A 97 -1.26 -3.57 -44.52
N GLY A 98 -2.33 -2.87 -44.36
CA GLY A 98 -3.31 -2.56 -45.40
C GLY A 98 -3.51 -1.06 -45.51
N HIS A 99 -3.47 -0.50 -46.71
CA HIS A 99 -3.79 0.91 -46.95
C HIS A 99 -5.00 0.98 -47.88
N PHE A 100 -5.89 1.93 -47.56
CA PHE A 100 -6.97 2.32 -48.47
C PHE A 100 -6.95 3.84 -48.61
N ASP A 101 -6.66 4.31 -49.83
CA ASP A 101 -6.45 5.71 -50.13
C ASP A 101 -7.50 6.21 -51.14
N VAL A 102 -8.07 7.37 -50.86
CA VAL A 102 -8.92 8.10 -51.78
C VAL A 102 -8.44 9.54 -51.87
N ASN A 103 -7.88 9.92 -53.00
CA ASN A 103 -7.25 11.22 -53.21
C ASN A 103 -7.87 11.88 -54.46
N THR A 104 -8.47 13.05 -54.26
CA THR A 104 -9.15 13.83 -55.30
C THR A 104 -8.76 15.30 -55.21
N GLY A 105 -8.93 16.08 -56.27
CA GLY A 105 -8.72 17.53 -56.31
C GLY A 105 -7.75 17.97 -57.40
N SER A 106 -7.82 19.22 -57.78
CA SER A 106 -7.09 19.78 -58.94
C SER A 106 -5.56 19.90 -58.71
N TYR A 107 -5.10 19.84 -57.46
CA TYR A 107 -3.70 20.05 -57.08
C TYR A 107 -3.14 18.85 -56.26
N VAL A 108 -3.71 17.64 -56.45
CA VAL A 108 -3.09 16.41 -55.98
C VAL A 108 -1.94 16.05 -56.89
N ASN A 109 -0.79 15.57 -56.32
CA ASN A 109 0.30 15.12 -57.17
C ASN A 109 -0.20 14.01 -58.11
N PRO A 110 0.19 13.99 -59.37
CA PRO A 110 -0.28 13.01 -60.34
C PRO A 110 -0.07 11.57 -59.93
N GLU A 111 1.03 11.29 -59.18
CA GLU A 111 1.38 9.99 -58.60
C GLU A 111 0.49 9.55 -57.45
N ASP A 112 -0.14 10.49 -56.75
CA ASP A 112 -1.01 10.23 -55.60
C ASP A 112 -2.50 10.16 -55.99
N TYR A 113 -2.81 10.34 -57.27
CA TYR A 113 -4.20 10.26 -57.78
C TYR A 113 -4.74 8.84 -57.65
N THR A 114 -5.90 8.73 -57.03
CA THR A 114 -6.62 7.43 -56.98
C THR A 114 -7.87 7.45 -57.86
N SER A 115 -8.39 6.31 -58.21
CA SER A 115 -9.71 6.20 -58.82
C SER A 115 -10.80 6.65 -57.83
N ASN A 116 -12.01 6.95 -58.30
CA ASN A 116 -13.14 7.25 -57.42
C ASN A 116 -13.53 6.05 -56.49
N ALA A 117 -13.11 4.85 -56.84
CA ALA A 117 -13.27 3.63 -56.01
C ALA A 117 -12.20 3.50 -54.94
N GLY A 118 -11.17 4.39 -54.91
CA GLY A 118 -10.02 4.31 -54.05
C GLY A 118 -8.94 3.35 -54.53
N LEU A 119 -7.85 3.28 -53.80
CA LEU A 119 -6.74 2.36 -54.05
C LEU A 119 -6.48 1.52 -52.79
N LEU A 120 -6.62 0.19 -52.90
CA LEU A 120 -6.27 -0.75 -51.84
C LEU A 120 -4.90 -1.32 -52.08
N SER A 121 -4.03 -1.25 -51.07
CA SER A 121 -2.73 -1.87 -51.05
C SER A 121 -2.54 -2.75 -49.82
N LEU A 122 -1.88 -3.89 -50.00
CA LEU A 122 -1.60 -4.84 -48.92
C LEU A 122 -0.10 -5.12 -48.90
N GLY A 123 0.49 -5.13 -47.71
CA GLY A 123 1.90 -5.40 -47.51
C GLY A 123 2.17 -6.33 -46.35
N VAL A 124 3.30 -7.06 -46.46
CA VAL A 124 3.84 -7.90 -45.41
C VAL A 124 5.27 -7.44 -45.16
N SER A 125 5.56 -7.18 -43.87
CA SER A 125 6.91 -6.78 -43.42
C SER A 125 7.53 -7.90 -42.60
N VAL A 126 8.72 -8.35 -42.99
CA VAL A 126 9.50 -9.38 -42.29
C VAL A 126 10.89 -8.81 -42.04
N PRO A 127 11.31 -8.58 -40.79
CA PRO A 127 12.69 -8.15 -40.50
C PRO A 127 13.68 -9.30 -40.72
N LEU A 128 14.72 -9.06 -41.51
CA LEU A 128 15.67 -10.11 -41.88
C LEU A 128 16.87 -10.22 -40.93
N LEU A 129 17.26 -9.15 -40.25
CA LEU A 129 18.43 -9.12 -39.37
C LEU A 129 18.07 -8.58 -38.00
N LYS A 130 17.87 -7.26 -37.88
CA LYS A 130 17.48 -6.60 -36.61
C LYS A 130 16.01 -6.86 -36.34
N GLY A 131 15.69 -7.49 -35.20
CA GLY A 131 14.33 -7.79 -34.80
C GLY A 131 13.80 -9.17 -35.20
N LEU A 132 14.58 -10.00 -35.94
CA LEU A 132 14.14 -11.36 -36.30
C LEU A 132 14.00 -12.25 -35.05
N VAL A 133 15.03 -12.29 -34.20
CA VAL A 133 15.05 -13.16 -33.00
C VAL A 133 14.33 -12.50 -31.84
N ILE A 134 14.71 -11.28 -31.50
CA ILE A 134 14.10 -10.49 -30.42
C ILE A 134 13.98 -9.04 -30.91
N ASP A 135 12.82 -8.43 -30.73
CA ASP A 135 12.57 -7.02 -30.86
C ASP A 135 12.12 -6.41 -29.52
N GLU A 136 12.05 -5.09 -29.47
CA GLU A 136 11.69 -4.34 -28.26
C GLU A 136 10.31 -4.75 -27.70
N ARG A 137 9.31 -4.99 -28.56
CA ARG A 137 7.96 -5.39 -28.15
C ARG A 137 7.94 -6.78 -27.53
N ARG A 138 8.62 -7.75 -28.14
CA ARG A 138 8.72 -9.13 -27.60
C ARG A 138 9.52 -9.17 -26.31
N MET A 139 10.59 -8.36 -26.22
CA MET A 139 11.34 -8.21 -24.96
C MET A 139 10.47 -7.58 -23.87
N ALA A 140 9.73 -6.51 -24.18
CA ALA A 140 8.81 -5.89 -23.24
C ALA A 140 7.74 -6.88 -22.75
N LYS A 141 7.16 -7.69 -23.66
CA LYS A 141 6.19 -8.73 -23.32
C LYS A 141 6.80 -9.77 -22.38
N LYS A 142 7.97 -10.29 -22.69
CA LYS A 142 8.64 -11.29 -21.85
C LYS A 142 8.97 -10.75 -20.46
N ARG A 143 9.43 -9.50 -20.39
CA ARG A 143 9.65 -8.80 -19.11
C ARG A 143 8.35 -8.62 -18.32
N ALA A 144 7.26 -8.23 -18.98
CA ALA A 144 5.96 -8.05 -18.34
C ALA A 144 5.38 -9.38 -17.83
N GLU A 145 5.58 -10.50 -18.51
CA GLU A 145 5.22 -11.84 -18.06
C GLU A 145 5.93 -12.20 -16.75
N ILE A 146 7.25 -11.99 -16.69
CA ILE A 146 8.03 -12.26 -15.46
C ILE A 146 7.57 -11.37 -14.30
N LEU A 147 7.31 -10.07 -14.56
CA LEU A 147 6.83 -9.15 -13.54
C LEU A 147 5.40 -9.47 -13.07
N LEU A 148 4.57 -10.03 -13.96
CA LEU A 148 3.23 -10.51 -13.59
C LEU A 148 3.31 -11.66 -12.57
N GLU A 149 4.19 -12.62 -12.80
CA GLU A 149 4.44 -13.73 -11.87
C GLU A 149 4.99 -13.21 -10.53
N ALA A 150 5.90 -12.23 -10.58
CA ALA A 150 6.49 -11.63 -9.38
C ALA A 150 5.49 -10.82 -8.53
N GLY A 151 4.37 -10.36 -9.09
CA GLY A 151 3.44 -9.45 -8.40
C GLY A 151 2.86 -10.01 -7.10
N ASN A 152 2.57 -11.31 -7.05
CA ASN A 152 2.09 -11.97 -5.82
C ASN A 152 3.19 -12.08 -4.75
N LEU A 153 4.44 -12.30 -5.16
CA LEU A 153 5.58 -12.36 -4.25
C LEU A 153 5.90 -10.97 -3.68
N GLU A 154 5.81 -9.93 -4.50
CA GLU A 154 5.95 -8.53 -4.07
C GLU A 154 4.88 -8.15 -3.03
N GLN A 155 3.63 -8.60 -3.22
CA GLN A 155 2.56 -8.43 -2.24
C GLN A 155 2.89 -9.12 -0.92
N GLN A 156 3.29 -10.39 -0.96
CA GLN A 156 3.63 -11.15 0.23
C GLN A 156 4.80 -10.53 0.99
N LEU A 157 5.84 -10.10 0.27
CA LEU A 157 6.98 -9.42 0.87
C LEU A 157 6.57 -8.15 1.60
N ALA A 158 5.80 -7.27 0.94
CA ALA A 158 5.32 -6.03 1.54
C ALA A 158 4.45 -6.27 2.79
N ILE A 159 3.58 -7.28 2.76
CA ILE A 159 2.77 -7.66 3.92
C ILE A 159 3.63 -8.20 5.05
N ASN A 160 4.62 -9.05 4.75
CA ASN A 160 5.52 -9.60 5.77
C ASN A 160 6.37 -8.51 6.44
N GLU A 161 6.86 -7.52 5.68
CA GLU A 161 7.58 -6.36 6.22
C GLU A 161 6.67 -5.53 7.13
N LEU A 162 5.43 -5.27 6.72
CA LEU A 162 4.44 -4.56 7.53
C LEU A 162 4.14 -5.30 8.84
N LEU A 163 3.92 -6.61 8.78
CA LEU A 163 3.67 -7.43 9.96
C LEU A 163 4.89 -7.48 10.89
N ALA A 164 6.10 -7.56 10.37
CA ALA A 164 7.31 -7.55 11.18
C ALA A 164 7.46 -6.24 11.98
N GLN A 165 7.21 -5.08 11.35
CA GLN A 165 7.19 -3.78 12.03
C GLN A 165 6.08 -3.72 13.08
N SER A 166 4.90 -4.23 12.77
CA SER A 166 3.75 -4.28 13.69
C SER A 166 4.06 -5.13 14.94
N VAL A 167 4.66 -6.30 14.77
CA VAL A 167 5.08 -7.17 15.89
C VAL A 167 6.09 -6.46 16.77
N GLN A 168 7.05 -5.74 16.18
CA GLN A 168 8.04 -4.98 16.96
C GLN A 168 7.36 -3.90 17.82
N LEU A 169 6.49 -3.08 17.25
CA LEU A 169 5.78 -2.02 17.98
C LEU A 169 4.88 -2.58 19.09
N TYR A 170 4.17 -3.68 18.81
CA TYR A 170 3.36 -4.34 19.83
C TYR A 170 4.22 -4.89 20.97
N SER A 171 5.36 -5.50 20.64
CA SER A 171 6.27 -6.06 21.63
C SER A 171 6.85 -4.96 22.53
N ASP A 172 7.25 -3.83 21.96
CA ASP A 172 7.79 -2.68 22.72
C ASP A 172 6.72 -2.13 23.69
N TRP A 173 5.48 -2.02 23.24
CA TRP A 173 4.37 -1.63 24.12
C TRP A 173 4.10 -2.67 25.23
N TYR A 174 4.02 -3.93 24.87
CA TYR A 174 3.76 -5.02 25.81
C TYR A 174 4.85 -5.07 26.91
N PHE A 175 6.13 -5.01 26.51
CA PHE A 175 7.24 -4.99 27.47
C PHE A 175 7.24 -3.74 28.35
N ALA A 176 6.90 -2.57 27.82
CA ALA A 176 6.75 -1.35 28.60
C ALA A 176 5.66 -1.51 29.68
N VAL A 177 4.49 -2.09 29.33
CA VAL A 177 3.41 -2.37 30.28
C VAL A 177 3.85 -3.35 31.36
N GLN A 178 4.50 -4.47 31.00
CA GLN A 178 4.98 -5.45 31.98
C GLN A 178 6.05 -4.84 32.92
N LYS A 179 6.98 -4.08 32.38
CA LYS A 179 7.98 -3.35 33.15
C LYS A 179 7.35 -2.40 34.15
N ASN A 180 6.35 -1.62 33.73
CA ASN A 180 5.62 -0.70 34.61
C ASN A 180 4.93 -1.45 35.76
N ASN A 181 4.31 -2.60 35.50
CA ASN A 181 3.65 -3.43 36.52
C ASN A 181 4.65 -3.95 37.57
N VAL A 182 5.84 -4.37 37.12
CA VAL A 182 6.92 -4.82 38.04
C VAL A 182 7.40 -3.66 38.88
N ILE A 183 7.64 -2.48 38.29
CA ILE A 183 8.12 -1.30 39.00
C ILE A 183 7.07 -0.80 40.02
N ASP A 184 5.78 -0.83 39.69
CA ASP A 184 4.70 -0.52 40.64
C ASP A 184 4.75 -1.42 41.89
N SER A 185 4.98 -2.71 41.69
CA SER A 185 5.14 -3.68 42.79
C SER A 185 6.38 -3.38 43.66
N LEU A 186 7.47 -2.90 43.02
CA LEU A 186 8.70 -2.47 43.73
C LEU A 186 8.46 -1.20 44.54
N VAL A 187 7.71 -0.24 44.01
CA VAL A 187 7.33 0.98 44.78
C VAL A 187 6.55 0.59 46.03
N LYS A 188 5.52 -0.21 45.90
CA LYS A 188 4.73 -0.69 47.05
C LYS A 188 5.56 -1.43 48.10
N THR A 189 6.56 -2.17 47.66
CA THR A 189 7.48 -2.89 48.56
C THR A 189 8.47 -1.95 49.26
N SER A 190 9.04 -0.98 48.53
CA SER A 190 9.95 0.00 49.07
C SER A 190 9.27 0.95 50.08
N GLU A 191 8.03 1.31 49.82
CA GLU A 191 7.21 2.10 50.73
C GLU A 191 6.94 1.36 52.06
N ARG A 192 6.54 0.10 51.99
CA ARG A 192 6.39 -0.76 53.18
C ARG A 192 7.67 -0.88 53.96
N ARG A 193 8.83 -1.05 53.30
CA ARG A 193 10.14 -1.06 53.94
C ARG A 193 10.44 0.27 54.65
N PHE A 194 10.22 1.40 53.99
CA PHE A 194 10.43 2.72 54.58
C PHE A 194 9.58 2.90 55.82
N ILE A 195 8.29 2.57 55.82
CA ILE A 195 7.40 2.65 56.95
C ILE A 195 7.90 1.77 58.11
N ALA A 196 8.32 0.54 57.84
CA ALA A 196 8.86 -0.38 58.84
C ALA A 196 10.13 0.13 59.49
N VAL A 197 11.08 0.64 58.71
CA VAL A 197 12.35 1.20 59.22
C VAL A 197 12.09 2.45 60.06
N ARG A 198 11.20 3.32 59.60
CA ARG A 198 10.78 4.53 60.33
C ARG A 198 10.11 4.20 61.67
N SER A 199 9.28 3.15 61.73
CA SER A 199 8.70 2.68 62.97
C SER A 199 9.74 2.18 63.99
N ARG A 200 10.71 1.39 63.52
CA ARG A 200 11.84 0.87 64.35
C ARG A 200 12.75 2.02 64.86
N TYR A 201 12.99 3.03 64.00
CA TYR A 201 13.72 4.24 64.45
C TYR A 201 12.98 4.93 65.61
N ARG A 202 11.65 5.10 65.51
CA ARG A 202 10.87 5.68 66.60
C ARG A 202 10.89 4.84 67.87
N GLY A 203 11.06 3.53 67.76
CA GLY A 203 11.23 2.62 68.87
C GLY A 203 12.68 2.54 69.41
N GLY A 204 13.61 3.28 68.84
CA GLY A 204 15.04 3.28 69.26
C GLY A 204 15.85 2.10 68.73
N ASP A 205 15.32 1.24 67.85
CA ASP A 205 15.95 0.02 67.31
C ASP A 205 16.77 0.25 66.01
N ARG A 206 16.67 1.46 65.41
CA ARG A 206 17.37 1.80 64.17
C ARG A 206 17.89 3.23 64.19
N SER A 207 18.91 3.51 63.38
CA SER A 207 19.49 4.83 63.24
C SER A 207 18.67 5.76 62.36
N ALA A 208 18.83 7.09 62.53
CA ALA A 208 18.27 8.08 61.63
C ALA A 208 18.81 7.90 60.19
N MET A 209 20.05 7.46 60.03
CA MET A 209 20.67 7.21 58.74
C MET A 209 19.98 6.07 57.96
N ASP A 210 19.60 4.97 58.67
CA ASP A 210 18.84 3.85 58.05
C ASP A 210 17.46 4.35 57.52
N THR A 211 16.84 5.27 58.24
CA THR A 211 15.56 5.84 57.84
C THR A 211 15.71 6.75 56.63
N LEU A 212 16.78 7.56 56.57
CA LEU A 212 17.07 8.40 55.40
C LEU A 212 17.40 7.55 54.15
N GLU A 213 18.20 6.50 54.33
CA GLU A 213 18.54 5.57 53.23
C GLU A 213 17.24 4.92 52.68
N ALA A 214 16.39 4.39 53.54
CA ALA A 214 15.14 3.77 53.11
C ALA A 214 14.19 4.80 52.42
N TYR A 215 14.21 6.05 52.86
CA TYR A 215 13.44 7.13 52.20
C TYR A 215 13.99 7.43 50.81
N VAL A 216 15.30 7.66 50.68
CA VAL A 216 15.93 7.94 49.36
C VAL A 216 15.69 6.79 48.39
N GLN A 217 15.80 5.54 48.86
CA GLN A 217 15.52 4.38 48.04
C GLN A 217 14.06 4.33 47.56
N ASN A 218 13.10 4.68 48.43
CA ASN A 218 11.70 4.77 48.05
C ASN A 218 11.47 5.89 47.01
N GLN A 219 12.08 7.08 47.19
CA GLN A 219 11.97 8.17 46.19
C GLN A 219 12.54 7.77 44.83
N ASN A 220 13.67 7.06 44.80
CA ASN A 220 14.23 6.54 43.54
C ASN A 220 13.31 5.55 42.86
N ARG A 221 12.59 4.70 43.60
CA ARG A 221 11.58 3.79 43.03
C ARG A 221 10.37 4.54 42.48
N VAL A 222 9.92 5.58 43.17
CA VAL A 222 8.81 6.45 42.67
C VAL A 222 9.23 7.15 41.38
N LEU A 223 10.48 7.65 41.28
CA LEU A 223 10.98 8.25 40.04
C LEU A 223 10.99 7.23 38.89
N GLN A 224 11.55 6.05 39.12
CA GLN A 224 11.56 4.96 38.12
C GLN A 224 10.15 4.60 37.66
N PHE A 225 9.16 4.66 38.53
CA PHE A 225 7.75 4.42 38.18
C PHE A 225 7.19 5.51 37.25
N GLN A 226 7.53 6.78 37.51
CA GLN A 226 7.13 7.86 36.61
C GLN A 226 7.75 7.72 35.22
N GLU A 227 9.04 7.34 35.16
CA GLU A 227 9.74 7.09 33.90
C GLU A 227 9.10 5.91 33.12
N SER A 228 8.79 4.81 33.83
CA SER A 228 8.16 3.66 33.19
C SER A 228 6.73 3.97 32.67
N LYS A 229 5.97 4.81 33.36
CA LYS A 229 4.69 5.31 32.87
C LYS A 229 4.82 6.10 31.58
N LEU A 230 5.83 6.97 31.49
CA LEU A 230 6.10 7.71 30.24
C LEU A 230 6.49 6.77 29.10
N GLU A 231 7.23 5.71 29.39
CA GLU A 231 7.59 4.69 28.40
C GLU A 231 6.35 3.96 27.86
N VAL A 232 5.41 3.57 28.71
CA VAL A 232 4.10 3.00 28.30
C VAL A 232 3.29 3.97 27.44
N ILE A 233 3.26 5.25 27.80
CA ILE A 233 2.52 6.25 27.00
C ILE A 233 3.16 6.41 25.62
N LYS A 234 4.49 6.53 25.55
CA LYS A 234 5.22 6.69 24.30
C LYS A 234 5.03 5.49 23.37
N SER A 235 5.22 4.27 23.89
CA SER A 235 5.04 3.05 23.10
C SER A 235 3.60 2.85 22.62
N ARG A 236 2.61 3.21 23.45
CA ARG A 236 1.19 3.20 23.04
C ARG A 236 0.90 4.20 21.93
N ILE A 237 1.44 5.43 22.02
CA ILE A 237 1.28 6.42 20.94
C ILE A 237 1.91 5.92 19.65
N ALA A 238 3.12 5.34 19.71
CA ALA A 238 3.78 4.78 18.53
C ALA A 238 2.95 3.67 17.88
N LEU A 239 2.36 2.79 18.70
CA LEU A 239 1.52 1.67 18.25
C LEU A 239 0.23 2.16 17.57
N VAL A 240 -0.42 3.20 18.12
CA VAL A 240 -1.66 3.76 17.53
C VAL A 240 -1.33 4.59 16.28
N ALA A 241 -0.31 5.44 16.33
CA ALA A 241 0.09 6.27 15.19
C ALA A 241 0.49 5.44 13.97
N PHE A 242 1.00 4.23 14.19
CA PHE A 242 1.31 3.32 13.10
C PHE A 242 0.06 2.81 12.36
N LEU A 243 -1.08 2.68 13.01
CA LEU A 243 -2.33 2.29 12.34
C LEU A 243 -2.87 3.39 11.41
N ASP A 244 -2.57 4.66 11.72
CA ASP A 244 -3.06 5.83 10.99
C ASP A 244 -2.07 6.33 9.92
N SER A 245 -0.88 5.72 9.80
CA SER A 245 0.21 6.13 8.88
C SER A 245 0.15 5.35 7.56
#